data_2dadbec7daa940aaa3a6bf91ae2bdb00
#
_entry.id   2dadbec7daa940aaa3a6bf91ae2bdb00
#
_cell.length_a   1.000
_cell.length_b   1.000
_cell.length_c   1.000
_cell.angle_alpha   90.00
_cell.angle_beta   90.00
_cell.angle_gamma   90.00
#
_symmetry.space_group_name_H-M   'P 1'
#
loop_
_entity.id
_entity.type
_entity.pdbx_description
1 polymer ?
#
loop_
_entity_poly.entity_id
_entity_poly.type
_entity_poly.pdbx_seq_one_letter_code
_entity_poly.pdbx_strand_id
1 'polypeptide(L)'
;MVDGGKIDALAINALTEELDTYPKYGLVCPNTSGSHTDMDYSVMKAGIRSLTGCFGRFFEVGKSGINPQDALPILRKEGVEFEKKMLSATNGVNTHKGALFCLGLASFAVGVTADEFSLKKVSYVISKTCQGLTQELKTATGYGRRVFDRYGETGARGMAEDGYAVVVKKYVPLLKKLYKKHDANEARSRLLACVASQVADINILHRSDMETLLKAQQICGRLYRRYDRKRAEKANEWFISRNVSAGGCADILSLTVFLHDAERLFAAEKTNKKGVVPSQ
;
A
#
# COMPACT_ATOMS: atom_id res chain seq x y z
N MET A 1 3.41 25.32 0.31
CA MET A 1 3.15 24.55 -0.96
C MET A 1 3.55 23.10 -0.71
N VAL A 2 2.78 22.14 -1.25
CA VAL A 2 3.15 20.71 -1.20
C VAL A 2 4.28 20.48 -2.20
N ASP A 3 5.32 19.77 -1.79
CA ASP A 3 6.52 19.43 -2.55
C ASP A 3 6.86 17.94 -2.43
N GLY A 4 7.85 17.49 -3.22
CA GLY A 4 8.28 16.10 -3.23
C GLY A 4 8.79 15.59 -1.88
N GLY A 5 9.45 16.46 -1.09
CA GLY A 5 9.95 16.09 0.23
C GLY A 5 8.82 15.76 1.22
N LYS A 6 7.75 16.54 1.22
CA LYS A 6 6.56 16.28 2.05
C LYS A 6 5.86 14.97 1.65
N ILE A 7 5.73 14.71 0.35
CA ILE A 7 5.11 13.49 -0.17
C ILE A 7 5.96 12.26 0.17
N ASP A 8 7.28 12.38 0.00
CA ASP A 8 8.21 11.30 0.40
C ASP A 8 8.07 10.96 1.88
N ALA A 9 8.08 11.98 2.74
CA ALA A 9 7.91 11.80 4.18
C ALA A 9 6.60 11.10 4.54
N LEU A 10 5.48 11.45 3.88
CA LEU A 10 4.20 10.78 4.11
C LEU A 10 4.23 9.31 3.69
N ALA A 11 4.86 8.97 2.56
CA ALA A 11 4.94 7.60 2.10
C ALA A 11 5.87 6.73 2.99
N ILE A 12 7.03 7.26 3.39
CA ILE A 12 7.94 6.60 4.34
C ILE A 12 7.26 6.40 5.71
N ASN A 13 6.50 7.40 6.16
CA ASN A 13 5.73 7.27 7.40
C ASN A 13 4.65 6.19 7.28
N ALA A 14 3.92 6.14 6.16
CA ALA A 14 2.89 5.13 5.93
C ALA A 14 3.46 3.69 5.93
N LEU A 15 4.64 3.48 5.35
CA LEU A 15 5.37 2.20 5.42
C LEU A 15 5.78 1.86 6.86
N THR A 16 6.26 2.86 7.61
CA THR A 16 6.67 2.68 9.01
C THR A 16 5.46 2.37 9.89
N GLU A 17 4.37 3.07 9.73
CA GLU A 17 3.13 2.84 10.48
C GLU A 17 2.51 1.47 10.16
N GLU A 18 2.61 1.03 8.92
CA GLU A 18 2.22 -0.32 8.53
C GLU A 18 3.10 -1.34 9.23
N LEU A 19 4.43 -1.20 9.19
CA LEU A 19 5.38 -2.10 9.84
C LEU A 19 5.16 -2.16 11.36
N ASP A 20 4.86 -1.04 12.01
CA ASP A 20 4.65 -0.93 13.45
C ASP A 20 3.26 -1.44 13.91
N THR A 21 2.35 -1.73 12.97
CA THR A 21 1.01 -2.22 13.31
C THR A 21 1.06 -3.64 13.88
N TYR A 22 0.32 -3.90 14.96
CA TYR A 22 0.17 -5.23 15.55
C TYR A 22 -1.21 -5.38 16.20
N PRO A 23 -1.91 -6.54 16.06
CA PRO A 23 -1.55 -7.74 15.27
C PRO A 23 -1.66 -7.56 13.75
N LYS A 24 -0.87 -8.34 12.95
CA LYS A 24 -0.71 -8.16 11.49
C LYS A 24 -0.84 -9.43 10.64
N TYR A 25 -1.50 -10.46 11.10
CA TYR A 25 -1.91 -11.64 10.31
C TYR A 25 -0.76 -12.28 9.49
N GLY A 26 0.28 -12.74 10.21
CA GLY A 26 1.44 -13.42 9.64
C GLY A 26 2.51 -12.49 9.05
N LEU A 27 2.33 -11.19 9.14
CA LEU A 27 3.29 -10.19 8.67
C LEU A 27 4.34 -9.85 9.74
N VAL A 28 5.49 -9.35 9.29
CA VAL A 28 6.54 -8.83 10.17
C VAL A 28 6.06 -7.58 10.92
N CYS A 29 6.33 -7.52 12.21
CA CYS A 29 6.07 -6.36 13.07
C CYS A 29 7.09 -6.31 14.21
N PRO A 30 7.08 -5.30 15.11
CA PRO A 30 8.10 -5.19 16.16
C PRO A 30 8.27 -6.43 17.05
N ASN A 31 7.20 -7.20 17.23
CA ASN A 31 7.16 -8.30 18.19
C ASN A 31 7.39 -9.69 17.57
N THR A 32 7.38 -9.81 16.23
CA THR A 32 7.52 -11.09 15.54
C THR A 32 7.87 -10.91 14.07
N SER A 33 8.63 -11.86 13.53
CA SER A 33 8.89 -11.98 12.08
C SER A 33 7.70 -12.58 11.31
N GLY A 34 6.59 -12.87 12.00
CA GLY A 34 5.42 -13.47 11.36
C GLY A 34 5.72 -14.83 10.72
N SER A 35 5.30 -15.01 9.50
CA SER A 35 5.54 -16.20 8.68
C SER A 35 6.81 -16.10 7.83
N HIS A 36 7.79 -15.31 8.24
CA HIS A 36 9.01 -15.04 7.48
C HIS A 36 10.24 -15.56 8.22
N THR A 37 11.10 -16.28 7.47
CA THR A 37 12.42 -16.75 7.93
C THR A 37 13.57 -15.98 7.28
N ASP A 38 13.26 -15.21 6.23
CA ASP A 38 14.19 -14.46 5.40
C ASP A 38 14.25 -12.98 5.77
N MET A 39 13.32 -12.48 6.61
CA MET A 39 13.26 -11.09 7.03
C MET A 39 12.68 -10.94 8.44
N ASP A 40 13.16 -9.93 9.15
CA ASP A 40 12.67 -9.50 10.45
C ASP A 40 12.35 -7.99 10.43
N TYR A 41 12.01 -7.44 11.59
CA TYR A 41 11.71 -6.02 11.75
C TYR A 41 12.87 -5.11 11.33
N SER A 42 14.13 -5.51 11.61
CA SER A 42 15.31 -4.72 11.28
C SER A 42 15.56 -4.67 9.77
N VAL A 43 15.41 -5.81 9.09
CA VAL A 43 15.51 -5.92 7.62
C VAL A 43 14.41 -5.11 6.94
N MET A 44 13.15 -5.18 7.44
CA MET A 44 12.06 -4.36 6.94
C MET A 44 12.34 -2.87 7.09
N LYS A 45 12.86 -2.43 8.25
CA LYS A 45 13.27 -1.01 8.46
C LYS A 45 14.40 -0.58 7.52
N ALA A 46 15.38 -1.44 7.27
CA ALA A 46 16.44 -1.15 6.29
C ALA A 46 15.86 -0.95 4.88
N GLY A 47 14.91 -1.80 4.49
CA GLY A 47 14.15 -1.65 3.25
C GLY A 47 13.43 -0.31 3.14
N ILE A 48 12.69 0.10 4.19
CA ILE A 48 11.99 1.41 4.22
C ILE A 48 13.00 2.56 4.05
N ARG A 49 14.08 2.56 4.83
CA ARG A 49 15.10 3.62 4.74
C ARG A 49 15.71 3.76 3.36
N SER A 50 15.93 2.65 2.65
CA SER A 50 16.51 2.66 1.30
C SER A 50 15.59 3.29 0.26
N LEU A 51 14.29 3.40 0.54
CA LEU A 51 13.30 4.03 -0.33
C LEU A 51 13.15 5.54 -0.10
N THR A 52 13.89 6.13 0.84
CA THR A 52 13.87 7.58 1.08
C THR A 52 14.24 8.35 -0.21
N GLY A 53 13.44 9.35 -0.55
CA GLY A 53 13.56 10.14 -1.79
C GLY A 53 12.80 9.57 -3.00
N CYS A 54 12.36 8.31 -2.92
CA CYS A 54 11.69 7.61 -3.99
C CYS A 54 10.34 8.24 -4.34
N PHE A 55 9.50 8.40 -3.36
CA PHE A 55 8.11 8.83 -3.54
C PHE A 55 8.02 10.31 -3.90
N GLY A 56 8.97 11.12 -3.39
CA GLY A 56 9.17 12.50 -3.84
C GLY A 56 9.53 12.57 -5.31
N ARG A 57 10.41 11.68 -5.79
CA ARG A 57 10.78 11.61 -7.21
C ARG A 57 9.58 11.27 -8.09
N PHE A 58 8.74 10.31 -7.72
CA PHE A 58 7.51 10.00 -8.43
C PHE A 58 6.54 11.19 -8.46
N PHE A 59 6.41 11.91 -7.36
CA PHE A 59 5.58 13.13 -7.29
C PHE A 59 6.08 14.20 -8.27
N GLU A 60 7.39 14.45 -8.35
CA GLU A 60 7.95 15.43 -9.29
C GLU A 60 7.76 15.01 -10.75
N VAL A 61 7.85 13.72 -11.07
CA VAL A 61 7.45 13.20 -12.39
C VAL A 61 5.97 13.52 -12.66
N GLY A 62 5.09 13.40 -11.68
CA GLY A 62 3.68 13.78 -11.84
C GLY A 62 3.47 15.26 -12.10
N LYS A 63 4.29 16.12 -11.49
CA LYS A 63 4.24 17.57 -11.69
C LYS A 63 4.85 18.04 -13.02
N SER A 64 5.60 17.20 -13.72
CA SER A 64 6.28 17.59 -14.97
C SER A 64 5.35 17.83 -16.17
N GLY A 65 4.05 17.58 -16.01
CA GLY A 65 3.07 17.76 -17.11
C GLY A 65 2.99 16.56 -18.06
N ILE A 66 3.64 15.44 -17.73
CA ILE A 66 3.54 14.20 -18.52
C ILE A 66 2.10 13.66 -18.57
N ASN A 67 1.67 13.19 -19.76
CA ASN A 67 0.38 12.53 -19.88
C ASN A 67 0.39 11.22 -19.05
N PRO A 68 -0.60 10.99 -18.17
CA PRO A 68 -0.68 9.77 -17.38
C PRO A 68 -0.57 8.46 -18.20
N GLN A 69 -1.09 8.42 -19.42
CA GLN A 69 -1.03 7.24 -20.28
C GLN A 69 0.40 6.93 -20.77
N ASP A 70 1.30 7.92 -20.79
CA ASP A 70 2.68 7.78 -21.26
C ASP A 70 3.68 7.64 -20.10
N ALA A 71 3.22 7.76 -18.85
CA ALA A 71 4.08 7.83 -17.68
C ALA A 71 4.66 6.47 -17.24
N LEU A 72 3.93 5.37 -17.46
CA LEU A 72 4.29 4.06 -16.90
C LEU A 72 5.72 3.59 -17.21
N PRO A 73 6.28 3.76 -18.44
CA PRO A 73 7.68 3.40 -18.71
C PRO A 73 8.69 4.17 -17.86
N ILE A 74 8.44 5.47 -17.63
CA ILE A 74 9.31 6.33 -16.80
C ILE A 74 9.23 5.90 -15.34
N LEU A 75 8.00 5.69 -14.82
CA LEU A 75 7.79 5.24 -13.44
C LEU A 75 8.43 3.88 -13.19
N ARG A 76 8.39 2.96 -14.17
CA ARG A 76 9.08 1.67 -14.08
C ARG A 76 10.59 1.82 -14.00
N LYS A 77 11.18 2.67 -14.82
CA LYS A 77 12.62 2.92 -14.79
C LYS A 77 13.07 3.42 -13.42
N GLU A 78 12.38 4.45 -12.89
CA GLU A 78 12.64 4.97 -11.54
C GLU A 78 12.41 3.88 -10.48
N GLY A 79 11.31 3.12 -10.56
CA GLY A 79 10.99 2.05 -9.62
C GLY A 79 12.03 0.94 -9.57
N VAL A 80 12.58 0.53 -10.71
CA VAL A 80 13.66 -0.48 -10.79
C VAL A 80 14.91 0.00 -10.06
N GLU A 81 15.29 1.27 -10.19
CA GLU A 81 16.46 1.81 -9.49
C GLU A 81 16.28 1.80 -7.96
N PHE A 82 15.07 2.14 -7.47
CA PHE A 82 14.78 2.06 -6.04
C PHE A 82 14.61 0.61 -5.56
N GLU A 83 14.07 -0.29 -6.38
CA GLU A 83 14.04 -1.72 -6.06
C GLU A 83 15.46 -2.28 -5.87
N LYS A 84 16.42 -1.92 -6.76
CA LYS A 84 17.83 -2.29 -6.59
C LYS A 84 18.44 -1.77 -5.29
N LYS A 85 18.17 -0.50 -4.93
CA LYS A 85 18.62 0.06 -3.65
C LYS A 85 18.04 -0.71 -2.45
N MET A 86 16.75 -1.04 -2.49
CA MET A 86 16.10 -1.84 -1.46
C MET A 86 16.75 -3.22 -1.34
N LEU A 87 16.91 -3.93 -2.44
CA LEU A 87 17.56 -5.26 -2.45
C LEU A 87 19.00 -5.20 -1.94
N SER A 88 19.76 -4.18 -2.31
CA SER A 88 21.11 -3.97 -1.78
C SER A 88 21.13 -3.75 -0.26
N ALA A 89 20.19 -2.94 0.26
CA ALA A 89 20.09 -2.65 1.68
C ALA A 89 19.56 -3.82 2.53
N THR A 90 18.94 -4.80 1.90
CA THR A 90 18.30 -5.95 2.56
C THR A 90 18.93 -7.29 2.21
N ASN A 91 20.19 -7.28 1.70
CA ASN A 91 20.91 -8.48 1.27
C ASN A 91 20.14 -9.37 0.26
N GLY A 92 19.45 -8.72 -0.69
CA GLY A 92 18.68 -9.40 -1.74
C GLY A 92 17.24 -9.77 -1.31
N VAL A 93 16.83 -9.47 -0.09
CA VAL A 93 15.48 -9.79 0.38
C VAL A 93 14.48 -8.73 -0.11
N ASN A 94 13.42 -9.20 -0.77
CA ASN A 94 12.33 -8.33 -1.22
C ASN A 94 11.39 -7.98 -0.06
N THR A 95 11.55 -6.80 0.53
CA THR A 95 10.74 -6.35 1.66
C THR A 95 9.50 -5.54 1.24
N HIS A 96 9.63 -4.65 0.25
CA HIS A 96 8.60 -3.63 -0.05
C HIS A 96 8.32 -3.43 -1.55
N LYS A 97 8.59 -4.39 -2.43
CA LYS A 97 8.36 -4.23 -3.89
C LYS A 97 6.91 -3.89 -4.22
N GLY A 98 5.93 -4.53 -3.56
CA GLY A 98 4.53 -4.26 -3.77
C GLY A 98 4.14 -2.85 -3.29
N ALA A 99 4.63 -2.46 -2.11
CA ALA A 99 4.42 -1.12 -1.57
C ALA A 99 5.09 -0.03 -2.43
N LEU A 100 6.34 -0.25 -2.89
CA LEU A 100 7.03 0.63 -3.84
C LEU A 100 6.17 0.86 -5.10
N PHE A 101 5.57 -0.19 -5.63
CA PHE A 101 4.71 -0.09 -6.80
C PHE A 101 3.44 0.74 -6.53
N CYS A 102 2.66 0.41 -5.50
CA CYS A 102 1.39 1.08 -5.26
C CYS A 102 1.57 2.52 -4.74
N LEU A 103 2.54 2.76 -3.84
CA LEU A 103 2.84 4.12 -3.34
C LEU A 103 3.52 4.98 -4.41
N GLY A 104 4.36 4.40 -5.27
CA GLY A 104 4.96 5.10 -6.41
C GLY A 104 3.90 5.64 -7.38
N LEU A 105 2.95 4.77 -7.78
CA LEU A 105 1.82 5.18 -8.62
C LEU A 105 0.95 6.25 -7.94
N ALA A 106 0.68 6.10 -6.65
CA ALA A 106 -0.10 7.07 -5.89
C ALA A 106 0.63 8.41 -5.76
N SER A 107 1.93 8.41 -5.48
CA SER A 107 2.74 9.64 -5.39
C SER A 107 2.81 10.38 -6.72
N PHE A 108 2.98 9.66 -7.83
CA PHE A 108 2.87 10.22 -9.18
C PHE A 108 1.50 10.88 -9.39
N ALA A 109 0.41 10.16 -9.11
CA ALA A 109 -0.94 10.68 -9.32
C ALA A 109 -1.27 11.88 -8.41
N VAL A 110 -0.73 11.90 -7.18
CA VAL A 110 -0.79 13.08 -6.30
C VAL A 110 -0.07 14.26 -6.94
N GLY A 111 1.09 14.05 -7.58
CA GLY A 111 1.82 15.08 -8.31
C GLY A 111 1.01 15.65 -9.47
N VAL A 112 0.43 14.79 -10.32
CA VAL A 112 -0.44 15.20 -11.44
C VAL A 112 -1.64 16.03 -10.96
N THR A 113 -2.18 15.72 -9.80
CA THR A 113 -3.40 16.36 -9.27
C THR A 113 -3.13 17.47 -8.25
N ALA A 114 -1.87 17.87 -8.04
CA ALA A 114 -1.47 18.73 -6.92
C ALA A 114 -2.21 20.08 -6.86
N ASP A 115 -2.53 20.68 -8.00
CA ASP A 115 -3.22 21.98 -8.06
C ASP A 115 -4.72 21.86 -7.75
N GLU A 116 -5.33 20.72 -8.11
CA GLU A 116 -6.75 20.43 -7.89
C GLU A 116 -6.95 19.08 -7.23
N PHE A 117 -6.21 18.86 -6.15
CA PHE A 117 -6.18 17.57 -5.46
C PHE A 117 -7.56 17.08 -5.01
N SER A 118 -7.86 15.85 -5.37
CA SER A 118 -8.90 15.01 -4.75
C SER A 118 -8.57 13.53 -4.92
N LEU A 119 -8.95 12.71 -3.97
CA LEU A 119 -8.74 11.25 -4.03
C LEU A 119 -9.38 10.62 -5.27
N LYS A 120 -10.53 11.14 -5.73
CA LYS A 120 -11.18 10.70 -6.96
C LYS A 120 -10.31 10.95 -8.20
N LYS A 121 -9.68 12.15 -8.30
CA LYS A 121 -8.74 12.46 -9.38
C LYS A 121 -7.49 11.60 -9.31
N VAL A 122 -6.93 11.39 -8.12
CA VAL A 122 -5.79 10.47 -7.90
C VAL A 122 -6.11 9.07 -8.44
N SER A 123 -7.24 8.48 -8.04
CA SER A 123 -7.69 7.18 -8.53
C SER A 123 -7.84 7.14 -10.05
N TYR A 124 -8.43 8.17 -10.65
CA TYR A 124 -8.57 8.30 -12.09
C TYR A 124 -7.21 8.35 -12.81
N VAL A 125 -6.27 9.14 -12.31
CA VAL A 125 -4.92 9.23 -12.89
C VAL A 125 -4.22 7.88 -12.84
N ILE A 126 -4.27 7.16 -11.69
CA ILE A 126 -3.67 5.82 -11.58
C ILE A 126 -4.27 4.88 -12.61
N SER A 127 -5.61 4.84 -12.77
CA SER A 127 -6.24 3.94 -13.74
C SER A 127 -5.84 4.26 -15.17
N LYS A 128 -5.67 5.54 -15.52
CA LYS A 128 -5.17 5.94 -16.86
C LYS A 128 -3.71 5.55 -17.07
N THR A 129 -2.87 5.70 -16.06
CA THR A 129 -1.46 5.30 -16.11
C THR A 129 -1.30 3.78 -16.27
N CYS A 130 -2.19 3.00 -15.66
CA CYS A 130 -2.11 1.54 -15.59
C CYS A 130 -3.02 0.82 -16.59
N GLN A 131 -3.61 1.52 -17.55
CA GLN A 131 -4.51 0.93 -18.53
C GLN A 131 -3.84 -0.21 -19.31
N GLY A 132 -4.45 -1.40 -19.34
CA GLY A 132 -3.91 -2.59 -20.01
C GLY A 132 -2.85 -3.35 -19.20
N LEU A 133 -2.55 -2.95 -17.97
CA LEU A 133 -1.50 -3.55 -17.14
C LEU A 133 -1.75 -5.04 -16.82
N THR A 134 -2.99 -5.46 -16.71
CA THR A 134 -3.35 -6.86 -16.46
C THR A 134 -3.03 -7.78 -17.67
N GLN A 135 -3.02 -7.24 -18.88
CA GLN A 135 -2.65 -8.01 -20.09
C GLN A 135 -1.20 -8.48 -20.05
N GLU A 136 -0.32 -7.72 -19.37
CA GLU A 136 1.08 -8.11 -19.21
C GLU A 136 1.24 -9.40 -18.38
N LEU A 137 0.25 -9.78 -17.57
CA LEU A 137 0.27 -11.06 -16.87
C LEU A 137 0.40 -12.24 -17.80
N LYS A 138 -0.08 -12.13 -19.04
CA LYS A 138 0.00 -13.20 -20.06
C LYS A 138 1.46 -13.51 -20.49
N THR A 139 2.36 -12.56 -20.36
CA THR A 139 3.78 -12.68 -20.75
C THR A 139 4.74 -12.50 -19.58
N ALA A 140 4.24 -12.12 -18.39
CA ALA A 140 5.04 -11.93 -17.20
C ALA A 140 5.71 -13.23 -16.72
N THR A 141 6.71 -13.10 -15.86
CA THR A 141 7.36 -14.20 -15.14
C THR A 141 7.15 -14.06 -13.64
N GLY A 142 7.43 -15.11 -12.88
CA GLY A 142 7.37 -15.10 -11.43
C GLY A 142 6.04 -15.56 -10.83
N TYR A 143 5.89 -15.35 -9.52
CA TYR A 143 4.75 -15.93 -8.78
C TYR A 143 3.40 -15.29 -9.13
N GLY A 144 3.36 -14.00 -9.44
CA GLY A 144 2.13 -13.32 -9.85
C GLY A 144 1.51 -13.93 -11.11
N ARG A 145 2.34 -14.32 -12.08
CA ARG A 145 1.90 -15.05 -13.28
C ARG A 145 1.35 -16.43 -12.89
N ARG A 146 2.06 -17.21 -12.06
CA ARG A 146 1.60 -18.54 -11.64
C ARG A 146 0.25 -18.50 -10.92
N VAL A 147 0.05 -17.48 -10.07
CA VAL A 147 -1.24 -17.27 -9.38
C VAL A 147 -2.34 -16.89 -10.38
N PHE A 148 -2.03 -16.03 -11.35
CA PHE A 148 -2.97 -15.66 -12.41
C PHE A 148 -3.39 -16.88 -13.26
N ASP A 149 -2.43 -17.69 -13.72
CA ASP A 149 -2.72 -18.88 -14.53
C ASP A 149 -3.56 -19.92 -13.77
N ARG A 150 -3.34 -20.04 -12.44
CA ARG A 150 -4.03 -21.06 -11.65
C ARG A 150 -5.39 -20.60 -11.10
N TYR A 151 -5.53 -19.31 -10.78
CA TYR A 151 -6.69 -18.82 -10.03
C TYR A 151 -7.39 -17.64 -10.70
N GLY A 152 -6.83 -17.06 -11.77
CA GLY A 152 -7.37 -15.87 -12.45
C GLY A 152 -7.14 -14.56 -11.69
N GLU A 153 -6.42 -14.59 -10.56
CA GLU A 153 -6.25 -13.40 -9.71
C GLU A 153 -5.16 -12.47 -10.26
N THR A 154 -5.51 -11.20 -10.45
CA THR A 154 -4.63 -10.19 -11.05
C THR A 154 -3.76 -9.43 -10.04
N GLY A 155 -4.09 -9.53 -8.75
CA GLY A 155 -3.34 -8.93 -7.66
C GLY A 155 -3.15 -7.41 -7.78
N ALA A 156 -1.94 -6.93 -7.49
CA ALA A 156 -1.62 -5.52 -7.52
C ALA A 156 -1.83 -4.85 -8.89
N ARG A 157 -1.64 -5.60 -10.00
CA ARG A 157 -1.86 -5.06 -11.35
C ARG A 157 -3.32 -4.74 -11.63
N GLY A 158 -4.24 -5.64 -11.26
CA GLY A 158 -5.67 -5.40 -11.43
C GLY A 158 -6.17 -4.25 -10.56
N MET A 159 -5.69 -4.17 -9.32
CA MET A 159 -6.04 -3.05 -8.44
C MET A 159 -5.52 -1.70 -8.97
N ALA A 160 -4.32 -1.67 -9.55
CA ALA A 160 -3.75 -0.47 -10.15
C ALA A 160 -4.51 -0.07 -11.41
N GLU A 161 -4.89 -1.01 -12.26
CA GLU A 161 -5.69 -0.76 -13.47
C GLU A 161 -7.08 -0.21 -13.13
N ASP A 162 -7.70 -0.66 -12.01
CA ASP A 162 -8.91 -0.08 -11.42
C ASP A 162 -8.66 1.25 -10.66
N GLY A 163 -7.43 1.75 -10.64
CA GLY A 163 -7.06 2.99 -9.93
C GLY A 163 -7.16 2.89 -8.42
N TYR A 164 -7.05 1.71 -7.83
CA TYR A 164 -7.28 1.47 -6.40
C TYR A 164 -8.63 2.03 -5.92
N ALA A 165 -9.68 1.92 -6.72
CA ALA A 165 -10.98 2.53 -6.45
C ALA A 165 -11.56 2.12 -5.09
N VAL A 166 -11.37 0.86 -4.67
CA VAL A 166 -11.83 0.37 -3.35
C VAL A 166 -11.10 1.08 -2.20
N VAL A 167 -9.81 1.42 -2.37
CA VAL A 167 -9.03 2.15 -1.36
C VAL A 167 -9.64 3.54 -1.16
N VAL A 168 -9.87 4.25 -2.24
CA VAL A 168 -10.42 5.61 -2.21
C VAL A 168 -11.87 5.65 -1.73
N LYS A 169 -12.72 4.74 -2.23
CA LYS A 169 -14.16 4.74 -1.92
C LYS A 169 -14.51 4.12 -0.57
N LYS A 170 -13.68 3.20 -0.07
CA LYS A 170 -14.02 2.42 1.14
C LYS A 170 -12.95 2.52 2.23
N TYR A 171 -11.69 2.24 1.92
CA TYR A 171 -10.69 2.05 2.98
C TYR A 171 -10.22 3.37 3.59
N VAL A 172 -10.01 4.44 2.81
CA VAL A 172 -9.70 5.77 3.36
C VAL A 172 -10.85 6.32 4.21
N PRO A 173 -12.13 6.32 3.78
CA PRO A 173 -13.25 6.69 4.63
C PRO A 173 -13.39 5.84 5.92
N LEU A 174 -13.09 4.55 5.83
CA LEU A 174 -13.11 3.66 6.99
C LEU A 174 -12.00 4.01 7.98
N LEU A 175 -10.76 4.23 7.50
CA LEU A 175 -9.63 4.62 8.35
C LEU A 175 -9.92 5.93 9.11
N LYS A 176 -10.47 6.94 8.43
CA LYS A 176 -10.93 8.19 9.07
C LYS A 176 -11.91 7.96 10.23
N LYS A 177 -12.85 7.03 10.05
CA LYS A 177 -13.81 6.67 11.10
C LYS A 177 -13.15 5.93 12.25
N LEU A 178 -12.20 5.04 11.94
CA LEU A 178 -11.47 4.26 12.94
C LEU A 178 -10.56 5.14 13.78
N TYR A 179 -9.81 6.07 13.19
CA TYR A 179 -8.96 7.02 13.91
C TYR A 179 -9.73 7.95 14.87
N LYS A 180 -11.03 8.17 14.65
CA LYS A 180 -11.87 8.94 15.58
C LYS A 180 -12.27 8.15 16.83
N LYS A 181 -12.17 6.80 16.79
CA LYS A 181 -12.73 5.92 17.82
C LYS A 181 -11.72 5.07 18.55
N HIS A 182 -10.55 4.88 17.97
CA HIS A 182 -9.52 3.96 18.42
C HIS A 182 -8.15 4.61 18.33
N ASP A 183 -7.18 4.12 19.10
CA ASP A 183 -5.78 4.48 18.88
C ASP A 183 -5.31 4.07 17.49
N ALA A 184 -4.20 4.67 17.04
CA ALA A 184 -3.73 4.52 15.67
C ALA A 184 -3.37 3.06 15.34
N ASN A 185 -2.78 2.30 16.26
CA ASN A 185 -2.44 0.90 16.05
C ASN A 185 -3.68 0.03 15.88
N GLU A 186 -4.66 0.16 16.80
CA GLU A 186 -5.91 -0.59 16.71
C GLU A 186 -6.69 -0.24 15.44
N ALA A 187 -6.74 1.04 15.08
CA ALA A 187 -7.41 1.50 13.85
C ALA A 187 -6.81 0.82 12.60
N ARG A 188 -5.48 0.76 12.50
CA ARG A 188 -4.79 0.11 11.39
C ARG A 188 -4.98 -1.41 11.39
N SER A 189 -4.88 -2.08 12.55
CA SER A 189 -5.13 -3.52 12.66
C SER A 189 -6.57 -3.89 12.27
N ARG A 190 -7.56 -3.09 12.67
CA ARG A 190 -8.97 -3.24 12.24
C ARG A 190 -9.15 -3.04 10.74
N LEU A 191 -8.50 -2.02 10.18
CA LEU A 191 -8.52 -1.78 8.74
C LEU A 191 -7.91 -2.95 7.99
N LEU A 192 -6.75 -3.46 8.44
CA LEU A 192 -6.08 -4.61 7.83
C LEU A 192 -6.98 -5.85 7.86
N ALA A 193 -7.75 -6.09 8.96
CA ALA A 193 -8.75 -7.15 8.99
C ALA A 193 -9.85 -6.96 7.93
N CYS A 194 -10.31 -5.73 7.71
CA CYS A 194 -11.26 -5.41 6.65
C CYS A 194 -10.67 -5.71 5.26
N VAL A 195 -9.46 -5.23 4.99
CA VAL A 195 -8.76 -5.45 3.71
C VAL A 195 -8.55 -6.94 3.46
N ALA A 196 -7.96 -7.66 4.43
CA ALA A 196 -7.69 -9.10 4.32
C ALA A 196 -8.95 -9.98 4.24
N SER A 197 -10.11 -9.45 4.61
CA SER A 197 -11.39 -10.15 4.43
C SER A 197 -11.97 -10.07 3.02
N GLN A 198 -11.40 -9.23 2.14
CA GLN A 198 -12.00 -8.91 0.84
C GLN A 198 -11.03 -9.06 -0.33
N VAL A 199 -9.73 -8.90 -0.08
CA VAL A 199 -8.72 -8.97 -1.11
C VAL A 199 -8.26 -10.41 -1.29
N ALA A 200 -8.20 -10.85 -2.55
CA ALA A 200 -7.52 -12.10 -2.91
C ALA A 200 -6.01 -11.86 -2.87
N ASP A 201 -5.42 -12.09 -1.69
CA ASP A 201 -3.99 -11.85 -1.49
C ASP A 201 -3.14 -12.88 -2.24
N ILE A 202 -2.40 -12.41 -3.24
CA ILE A 202 -1.55 -13.29 -4.08
C ILE A 202 -0.37 -13.89 -3.33
N ASN A 203 0.05 -13.32 -2.20
CA ASN A 203 1.12 -13.93 -1.37
C ASN A 203 0.59 -15.16 -0.63
N ILE A 204 -0.66 -15.11 -0.14
CA ILE A 204 -1.32 -16.29 0.45
C ILE A 204 -1.48 -17.38 -0.62
N LEU A 205 -2.02 -17.04 -1.80
CA LEU A 205 -2.20 -17.99 -2.90
C LEU A 205 -0.87 -18.58 -3.40
N HIS A 206 0.20 -17.79 -3.39
CA HIS A 206 1.52 -18.26 -3.79
C HIS A 206 2.13 -19.23 -2.78
N ARG A 207 1.96 -18.98 -1.48
CA ARG A 207 2.51 -19.79 -0.40
C ARG A 207 1.65 -21.01 -0.07
N SER A 208 0.39 -21.02 -0.49
CA SER A 208 -0.59 -22.03 -0.13
C SER A 208 -1.60 -22.26 -1.28
N ASP A 209 -2.89 -22.09 -1.04
CA ASP A 209 -3.98 -22.41 -1.95
C ASP A 209 -5.22 -21.54 -1.73
N MET A 210 -6.26 -21.78 -2.54
CA MET A 210 -7.54 -21.05 -2.48
C MET A 210 -8.30 -21.35 -1.17
N GLU A 211 -8.23 -22.58 -0.66
CA GLU A 211 -8.91 -22.95 0.60
C GLU A 211 -8.34 -22.16 1.78
N THR A 212 -7.02 -22.04 1.84
CA THR A 212 -6.32 -21.24 2.85
C THR A 212 -6.67 -19.75 2.72
N LEU A 213 -6.72 -19.20 1.49
CA LEU A 213 -7.16 -17.82 1.27
C LEU A 213 -8.58 -17.59 1.77
N LEU A 214 -9.53 -18.43 1.40
CA LEU A 214 -10.94 -18.32 1.84
C LEU A 214 -11.06 -18.40 3.36
N LYS A 215 -10.28 -19.27 3.98
CA LYS A 215 -10.23 -19.38 5.44
C LYS A 215 -9.67 -18.14 6.10
N ALA A 216 -8.58 -17.58 5.55
CA ALA A 216 -8.00 -16.31 6.00
C ALA A 216 -9.02 -15.18 5.90
N GLN A 217 -9.70 -15.04 4.76
CA GLN A 217 -10.76 -14.07 4.56
C GLN A 217 -11.91 -14.23 5.57
N GLN A 218 -12.33 -15.46 5.85
CA GLN A 218 -13.38 -15.75 6.84
C GLN A 218 -12.96 -15.32 8.25
N ILE A 219 -11.73 -15.63 8.66
CA ILE A 219 -11.17 -15.24 9.97
C ILE A 219 -11.14 -13.71 10.07
N CYS A 220 -10.55 -13.04 9.08
CA CYS A 220 -10.44 -11.57 9.05
C CYS A 220 -11.82 -10.89 8.98
N GLY A 221 -12.78 -11.47 8.25
CA GLY A 221 -14.15 -10.97 8.18
C GLY A 221 -14.91 -11.04 9.51
N ARG A 222 -14.67 -12.09 10.31
CA ARG A 222 -15.21 -12.16 11.68
C ARG A 222 -14.57 -11.10 12.58
N LEU A 223 -13.26 -10.91 12.48
CA LEU A 223 -12.55 -9.86 13.21
C LEU A 223 -13.04 -8.47 12.83
N TYR A 224 -13.19 -8.16 11.55
CA TYR A 224 -13.68 -6.86 11.10
C TYR A 224 -15.05 -6.52 11.69
N ARG A 225 -15.97 -7.50 11.77
CA ARG A 225 -17.30 -7.30 12.36
C ARG A 225 -17.28 -7.15 13.88
N ARG A 226 -16.44 -7.90 14.57
CA ARG A 226 -16.33 -7.91 16.04
C ARG A 226 -14.87 -8.00 16.45
N TYR A 227 -14.18 -6.86 16.32
CA TYR A 227 -12.77 -6.79 16.68
C TYR A 227 -12.58 -6.94 18.19
N ASP A 228 -11.68 -7.83 18.52
CA ASP A 228 -11.15 -8.05 19.86
C ASP A 228 -9.65 -8.32 19.74
N ARG A 229 -8.84 -7.71 20.58
CA ARG A 229 -7.37 -7.78 20.51
C ARG A 229 -6.88 -9.21 20.62
N LYS A 230 -7.39 -9.98 21.60
CA LYS A 230 -6.98 -11.38 21.82
C LYS A 230 -7.36 -12.27 20.63
N ARG A 231 -8.53 -12.03 20.02
CA ARG A 231 -8.95 -12.74 18.79
C ARG A 231 -8.06 -12.39 17.61
N ALA A 232 -7.62 -11.12 17.49
CA ALA A 232 -6.71 -10.70 16.43
C ALA A 232 -5.32 -11.33 16.60
N GLU A 233 -4.83 -11.46 17.84
CA GLU A 233 -3.60 -12.18 18.16
C GLU A 233 -3.71 -13.68 17.81
N LYS A 234 -4.80 -14.35 18.17
CA LYS A 234 -5.05 -15.75 17.76
C LYS A 234 -5.15 -15.91 16.23
N ALA A 235 -5.73 -14.93 15.54
CA ALA A 235 -5.73 -14.93 14.09
C ALA A 235 -4.30 -14.82 13.54
N ASN A 236 -3.46 -13.92 14.09
CA ASN A 236 -2.06 -13.81 13.73
C ASN A 236 -1.31 -15.14 13.92
N GLU A 237 -1.50 -15.83 15.04
CA GLU A 237 -0.94 -17.15 15.29
C GLU A 237 -1.39 -18.18 14.24
N TRP A 238 -2.66 -18.14 13.82
CA TRP A 238 -3.18 -19.03 12.77
C TRP A 238 -2.44 -18.79 11.43
N PHE A 239 -2.22 -17.53 11.03
CA PHE A 239 -1.47 -17.21 9.82
C PHE A 239 -0.03 -17.72 9.91
N ILE A 240 0.64 -17.52 11.05
CA ILE A 240 2.01 -18.01 11.30
C ILE A 240 2.06 -19.53 11.22
N SER A 241 1.12 -20.25 11.88
CA SER A 241 1.09 -21.70 11.88
C SER A 241 0.86 -22.32 10.50
N ARG A 242 0.29 -21.55 9.56
CA ARG A 242 0.08 -21.95 8.17
C ARG A 242 1.17 -21.46 7.23
N ASN A 243 2.19 -20.78 7.75
CA ASN A 243 3.28 -20.17 6.98
C ASN A 243 2.78 -19.23 5.87
N VAL A 244 1.68 -18.50 6.11
CA VAL A 244 1.12 -17.52 5.18
C VAL A 244 1.13 -16.11 5.78
N SER A 245 1.26 -15.11 4.92
CA SER A 245 1.24 -13.70 5.28
C SER A 245 0.41 -12.90 4.28
N ALA A 246 -0.32 -11.91 4.78
CA ALA A 246 -1.19 -11.04 3.98
C ALA A 246 -0.40 -9.85 3.39
N GLY A 247 0.68 -10.13 2.63
CA GLY A 247 1.61 -9.09 2.13
C GLY A 247 0.97 -8.08 1.20
N GLY A 248 0.12 -8.52 0.28
CA GLY A 248 -0.61 -7.60 -0.58
C GLY A 248 -1.62 -6.72 0.19
N CYS A 249 -2.18 -7.24 1.29
CA CYS A 249 -3.05 -6.45 2.16
C CYS A 249 -2.25 -5.40 2.97
N ALA A 250 -0.99 -5.70 3.32
CA ALA A 250 -0.06 -4.75 3.94
C ALA A 250 0.24 -3.56 3.02
N ASP A 251 0.50 -3.83 1.74
CA ASP A 251 0.70 -2.80 0.72
C ASP A 251 -0.52 -1.87 0.61
N ILE A 252 -1.72 -2.45 0.64
CA ILE A 252 -2.98 -1.69 0.62
C ILE A 252 -3.18 -0.87 1.90
N LEU A 253 -2.78 -1.39 3.06
CA LEU A 253 -2.80 -0.63 4.32
C LEU A 253 -1.89 0.59 4.21
N SER A 254 -0.64 0.42 3.77
CA SER A 254 0.31 1.52 3.55
C SER A 254 -0.26 2.56 2.58
N LEU A 255 -0.82 2.11 1.45
CA LEU A 255 -1.45 3.00 0.47
C LEU A 255 -2.64 3.77 1.07
N THR A 256 -3.44 3.12 1.92
CA THR A 256 -4.60 3.76 2.56
C THR A 256 -4.15 4.84 3.55
N VAL A 257 -3.12 4.57 4.36
CA VAL A 257 -2.53 5.55 5.29
C VAL A 257 -1.95 6.73 4.50
N PHE A 258 -1.15 6.47 3.49
CA PHE A 258 -0.57 7.51 2.63
C PHE A 258 -1.65 8.43 2.01
N LEU A 259 -2.69 7.87 1.40
CA LEU A 259 -3.75 8.66 0.77
C LEU A 259 -4.59 9.44 1.78
N HIS A 260 -4.82 8.87 2.96
CA HIS A 260 -5.45 9.58 4.07
C HIS A 260 -4.64 10.82 4.48
N ASP A 261 -3.33 10.68 4.64
CA ASP A 261 -2.47 11.75 5.10
C ASP A 261 -2.19 12.79 4.00
N ALA A 262 -2.09 12.35 2.74
CA ALA A 262 -2.04 13.27 1.60
C ALA A 262 -3.29 14.15 1.53
N GLU A 263 -4.49 13.58 1.72
CA GLU A 263 -5.72 14.36 1.73
C GLU A 263 -5.73 15.41 2.86
N ARG A 264 -5.22 15.06 4.05
CA ARG A 264 -5.09 16.01 5.17
C ARG A 264 -4.08 17.12 4.87
N LEU A 265 -2.94 16.76 4.27
CA LEU A 265 -1.91 17.73 3.87
C LEU A 265 -2.48 18.76 2.89
N PHE A 266 -3.15 18.32 1.84
CA PHE A 266 -3.75 19.23 0.85
C PHE A 266 -4.92 20.04 1.42
N ALA A 267 -5.69 19.51 2.35
CA ALA A 267 -6.75 20.26 3.04
C ALA A 267 -6.16 21.40 3.89
N ALA A 268 -5.11 21.13 4.64
CA ALA A 268 -4.42 22.15 5.45
C ALA A 268 -3.80 23.27 4.59
N GLU A 269 -3.17 22.92 3.46
CA GLU A 269 -2.62 23.92 2.52
C GLU A 269 -3.72 24.84 1.92
N LYS A 270 -4.90 24.29 1.61
CA LYS A 270 -6.04 25.09 1.12
C LYS A 270 -6.54 26.08 2.16
N THR A 271 -6.56 25.67 3.43
CA THR A 271 -6.98 26.54 4.54
C THR A 271 -6.00 27.67 4.76
N ASN A 272 -4.70 27.38 4.73
CA ASN A 272 -3.65 28.39 4.88
C ASN A 272 -3.66 29.44 3.75
N LYS A 273 -3.94 29.02 2.50
CA LYS A 273 -4.05 29.97 1.36
C LYS A 273 -5.27 30.89 1.47
N LYS A 274 -6.37 30.46 2.10
CA LYS A 274 -7.56 31.27 2.30
C LYS A 274 -7.45 32.25 3.48
N GLY A 275 -6.57 31.97 4.44
CA GLY A 275 -6.32 32.85 5.61
C GLY A 275 -5.36 34.00 5.34
N VAL A 276 -4.65 34.01 4.21
CA VAL A 276 -3.79 35.13 3.76
C VAL A 276 -4.61 36.00 2.81
N VAL A 277 -5.57 36.77 3.34
CA VAL A 277 -6.14 37.91 2.62
C VAL A 277 -5.17 39.07 2.83
N PRO A 278 -4.59 39.70 1.79
CA PRO A 278 -3.82 40.93 1.97
C PRO A 278 -4.77 41.98 2.53
N SER A 279 -4.48 42.50 3.71
CA SER A 279 -5.04 43.80 4.14
C SER A 279 -4.61 44.86 3.14
N GLN A 280 -5.58 45.35 2.40
CA GLN A 280 -5.44 46.56 1.57
C GLN A 280 -5.23 47.79 2.44
#